data_77c11a35487967fa94ca56ceefa38077
#
_entry.id   77c11a35487967fa94ca56ceefa38077
#
_cell.length_a   1.000
_cell.length_b   1.000
_cell.length_c   1.000
_cell.angle_alpha   90.00
_cell.angle_beta   90.00
_cell.angle_gamma   90.00
#
_symmetry.space_group_name_H-M   'P 1'
#
loop_
_entity.id
_entity.type
_entity.pdbx_description
1 polymer ?
#
loop_
_entity_poly.entity_id
_entity_poly.type
_entity_poly.pdbx_seq_one_letter_code
_entity_poly.pdbx_strand_id
1 'polypeptide(L)'
;MRISAKQAAFLAAKIIFAVAVITWLFHKIDAHRVWLGVRDAHRLPIFFGLLLWFVTIVIAGWRWFRLLGIFDIKIPLRSLTTVVPIAQFFSMFLPGSAGDDLTRMLYISRLAPGRVGEACATVLLDRFIGLTSVLVLALFCVPWQWSLLSTSRQTYWIAVVILLAGAFVCVGGAIFFLGGHPTHRWFVKRLRFRPGHSLRDEVARIWGLLCNNKMLVATVISAALITQLVHCVIFYLAGVSVGIESPLLPWLTFVPIVLAANALPITIAGIGIREYLLVLFLGVITHVDGAHAVATSFVILSLILMICLLGGLLYIFYRPKRKLESSADSDAPA
;
A
#
# COMPACT_ATOMS: atom_id res chain seq x y z
N MET A 1 -13.60 -0.48 -36.26
CA MET A 1 -14.31 -0.11 -35.03
C MET A 1 -14.32 1.42 -34.95
N ARG A 2 -15.45 2.10 -35.25
CA ARG A 2 -15.51 3.58 -35.18
C ARG A 2 -15.69 3.99 -33.71
N ILE A 3 -14.68 4.64 -33.13
CA ILE A 3 -14.75 5.22 -31.78
C ILE A 3 -15.79 6.35 -31.82
N SER A 4 -16.82 6.32 -30.96
CA SER A 4 -17.79 7.41 -30.92
C SER A 4 -17.12 8.70 -30.46
N ALA A 5 -17.61 9.88 -30.90
CA ALA A 5 -17.06 11.18 -30.50
C ALA A 5 -16.98 11.35 -28.98
N LYS A 6 -17.96 10.85 -28.22
CA LYS A 6 -17.96 10.82 -26.76
C LYS A 6 -16.82 9.96 -26.17
N GLN A 7 -16.50 8.83 -26.81
CA GLN A 7 -15.41 7.96 -26.38
C GLN A 7 -14.04 8.58 -26.69
N ALA A 8 -13.91 9.25 -27.84
CA ALA A 8 -12.68 9.98 -28.20
C ALA A 8 -12.45 11.18 -27.25
N ALA A 9 -13.47 11.95 -26.95
CA ALA A 9 -13.39 13.07 -26.00
C ALA A 9 -13.01 12.59 -24.59
N PHE A 10 -13.57 11.47 -24.12
CA PHE A 10 -13.23 10.88 -22.82
C PHE A 10 -11.80 10.35 -22.77
N LEU A 11 -11.32 9.77 -23.88
CA LEU A 11 -9.93 9.32 -23.99
C LEU A 11 -8.97 10.51 -24.02
N ALA A 12 -9.29 11.56 -24.79
CA ALA A 12 -8.50 12.79 -24.83
C ALA A 12 -8.42 13.47 -23.47
N ALA A 13 -9.53 13.57 -22.74
CA ALA A 13 -9.55 14.09 -21.37
C ALA A 13 -8.65 13.29 -20.42
N LYS A 14 -8.64 11.95 -20.51
CA LYS A 14 -7.74 11.10 -19.75
C LYS A 14 -6.26 11.34 -20.09
N ILE A 15 -5.93 11.47 -21.37
CA ILE A 15 -4.55 11.74 -21.82
C ILE A 15 -4.11 13.11 -21.33
N ILE A 16 -4.93 14.15 -21.53
CA ILE A 16 -4.63 15.52 -21.08
C ILE A 16 -4.40 15.52 -19.57
N PHE A 17 -5.27 14.87 -18.81
CA PHE A 17 -5.12 14.75 -17.37
C PHE A 17 -3.82 14.03 -16.99
N ALA A 18 -3.51 12.87 -17.59
CA ALA A 18 -2.29 12.13 -17.31
C ALA A 18 -1.02 12.95 -17.63
N VAL A 19 -1.02 13.66 -18.77
CA VAL A 19 0.11 14.53 -19.19
C VAL A 19 0.25 15.72 -18.24
N ALA A 20 -0.84 16.42 -17.93
CA ALA A 20 -0.82 17.56 -17.01
C ALA A 20 -0.24 17.17 -15.65
N VAL A 21 -0.59 16.01 -15.19
CA VAL A 21 -0.14 15.40 -13.96
C VAL A 21 1.34 15.06 -13.97
N ILE A 22 1.80 14.38 -15.00
CA ILE A 22 3.21 14.05 -15.18
C ILE A 22 4.03 15.35 -15.22
N THR A 23 3.58 16.36 -15.97
CA THR A 23 4.23 17.66 -16.05
C THR A 23 4.29 18.35 -14.69
N TRP A 24 3.18 18.37 -13.95
CA TRP A 24 3.13 18.94 -12.58
C TRP A 24 4.12 18.23 -11.64
N LEU A 25 4.20 16.88 -11.74
CA LEU A 25 5.11 16.08 -10.92
C LEU A 25 6.58 16.43 -11.22
N PHE A 26 6.96 16.53 -12.49
CA PHE A 26 8.31 16.94 -12.89
C PHE A 26 8.66 18.38 -12.51
N HIS A 27 7.66 19.27 -12.40
CA HIS A 27 7.87 20.62 -11.86
C HIS A 27 8.07 20.64 -10.33
N LYS A 28 7.45 19.71 -9.60
CA LYS A 28 7.59 19.60 -8.14
C LYS A 28 8.84 18.84 -7.70
N ILE A 29 9.28 17.90 -8.50
CA ILE A 29 10.49 17.10 -8.26
C ILE A 29 11.62 17.71 -9.05
N ASP A 30 12.73 18.01 -8.37
CA ASP A 30 13.95 18.44 -9.04
C ASP A 30 14.50 17.27 -9.90
N ALA A 31 14.05 17.24 -11.17
CA ALA A 31 14.41 16.19 -12.12
C ALA A 31 15.93 16.06 -12.31
N HIS A 32 16.67 17.17 -12.13
CA HIS A 32 18.12 17.17 -12.24
C HIS A 32 18.76 16.38 -11.09
N ARG A 33 18.29 16.56 -9.86
CA ARG A 33 18.78 15.78 -8.69
C ARG A 33 18.44 14.31 -8.80
N VAL A 34 17.21 13.99 -9.26
CA VAL A 34 16.83 12.59 -9.54
C VAL A 34 17.76 11.97 -10.57
N TRP A 35 18.04 12.69 -11.65
CA TRP A 35 18.94 12.24 -12.71
C TRP A 35 20.36 12.00 -12.20
N LEU A 36 20.93 12.91 -11.41
CA LEU A 36 22.27 12.75 -10.84
C LEU A 36 22.33 11.54 -9.89
N GLY A 37 21.32 11.35 -9.05
CA GLY A 37 21.27 10.19 -8.14
C GLY A 37 21.14 8.83 -8.83
N VAL A 38 20.58 8.80 -10.04
CA VAL A 38 20.37 7.56 -10.80
C VAL A 38 21.46 7.30 -11.84
N ARG A 39 22.08 8.38 -12.35
CA ARG A 39 23.07 8.29 -13.43
C ARG A 39 24.26 7.40 -13.09
N ASP A 40 24.79 7.56 -11.89
CA ASP A 40 26.00 6.87 -11.43
C ASP A 40 25.68 5.56 -10.66
N ALA A 41 24.38 5.24 -10.50
CA ALA A 41 23.93 4.05 -9.81
C ALA A 41 24.10 2.77 -10.64
N HIS A 42 24.49 1.69 -9.98
CA HIS A 42 24.57 0.37 -10.61
C HIS A 42 23.21 -0.11 -11.09
N ARG A 43 23.08 -0.44 -12.36
CA ARG A 43 21.78 -0.76 -13.02
C ARG A 43 21.20 -2.09 -12.59
N LEU A 44 22.05 -3.08 -12.26
CA LEU A 44 21.59 -4.43 -11.93
C LEU A 44 20.72 -4.49 -10.66
N PRO A 45 21.11 -3.88 -9.51
CA PRO A 45 20.23 -3.82 -8.34
C PRO A 45 18.91 -3.06 -8.60
N ILE A 46 18.93 -1.99 -9.42
CA ILE A 46 17.72 -1.25 -9.80
C ILE A 46 16.76 -2.14 -10.60
N PHE A 47 17.26 -2.93 -11.54
CA PHE A 47 16.46 -3.87 -12.31
C PHE A 47 15.80 -4.92 -11.42
N PHE A 48 16.54 -5.53 -10.49
CA PHE A 48 15.95 -6.46 -9.53
C PHE A 48 14.95 -5.78 -8.58
N GLY A 49 15.23 -4.55 -8.15
CA GLY A 49 14.29 -3.74 -7.38
C GLY A 49 12.96 -3.51 -8.10
N LEU A 50 13.02 -3.19 -9.40
CA LEU A 50 11.83 -3.04 -10.24
C LEU A 50 11.06 -4.37 -10.39
N LEU A 51 11.78 -5.48 -10.64
CA LEU A 51 11.17 -6.80 -10.73
C LEU A 51 10.44 -7.18 -9.42
N LEU A 52 11.08 -6.96 -8.28
CA LEU A 52 10.46 -7.19 -6.99
C LEU A 52 9.24 -6.29 -6.77
N TRP A 53 9.24 -5.06 -7.28
CA TRP A 53 8.07 -4.18 -7.21
C TRP A 53 6.88 -4.77 -7.97
N PHE A 54 7.09 -5.34 -9.15
CA PHE A 54 6.03 -6.06 -9.88
C PHE A 54 5.48 -7.25 -9.07
N VAL A 55 6.34 -7.97 -8.35
CA VAL A 55 5.90 -9.03 -7.44
C VAL A 55 4.97 -8.47 -6.36
N THR A 56 5.29 -7.30 -5.77
CA THR A 56 4.42 -6.67 -4.76
C THR A 56 3.05 -6.28 -5.32
N ILE A 57 2.98 -5.83 -6.58
CA ILE A 57 1.70 -5.51 -7.26
C ILE A 57 0.84 -6.77 -7.40
N VAL A 58 1.44 -7.89 -7.81
CA VAL A 58 0.72 -9.17 -7.94
C VAL A 58 0.21 -9.65 -6.58
N ILE A 59 1.07 -9.59 -5.55
CA ILE A 59 0.69 -9.99 -4.19
C ILE A 59 -0.44 -9.07 -3.66
N ALA A 60 -0.37 -7.75 -3.89
CA ALA A 60 -1.41 -6.81 -3.48
C ALA A 60 -2.74 -7.08 -4.18
N GLY A 61 -2.73 -7.34 -5.48
CA GLY A 61 -3.92 -7.73 -6.23
C GLY A 61 -4.52 -9.05 -5.76
N TRP A 62 -3.67 -10.06 -5.48
CA TRP A 62 -4.10 -11.35 -4.95
C TRP A 62 -4.67 -11.23 -3.54
N ARG A 63 -4.05 -10.45 -2.67
CA ARG A 63 -4.52 -10.18 -1.32
C ARG A 63 -5.90 -9.53 -1.33
N TRP A 64 -6.09 -8.53 -2.19
CA TRP A 64 -7.39 -7.89 -2.37
C TRP A 64 -8.45 -8.84 -2.95
N PHE A 65 -8.07 -9.71 -3.91
CA PHE A 65 -8.92 -10.79 -4.41
C PHE A 65 -9.41 -11.72 -3.28
N ARG A 66 -8.52 -12.10 -2.37
CA ARG A 66 -8.86 -12.94 -1.22
C ARG A 66 -9.81 -12.23 -0.25
N LEU A 67 -9.62 -10.95 0.00
CA LEU A 67 -10.51 -10.15 0.85
C LEU A 67 -11.92 -10.02 0.24
N LEU A 68 -12.03 -9.78 -1.06
CA LEU A 68 -13.32 -9.77 -1.76
C LEU A 68 -14.04 -11.13 -1.66
N GLY A 69 -13.29 -12.23 -1.64
CA GLY A 69 -13.82 -13.58 -1.43
C GLY A 69 -14.53 -13.77 -0.09
N ILE A 70 -14.15 -13.04 0.97
CA ILE A 70 -14.86 -13.08 2.27
C ILE A 70 -16.31 -12.59 2.14
N PHE A 71 -16.54 -11.69 1.20
CA PHE A 71 -17.84 -11.10 0.91
C PHE A 71 -18.54 -11.74 -0.31
N ASP A 72 -18.06 -12.89 -0.81
CA ASP A 72 -18.58 -13.54 -2.03
C ASP A 72 -18.63 -12.61 -3.26
N ILE A 73 -17.73 -11.61 -3.33
CA ILE A 73 -17.62 -10.71 -4.48
C ILE A 73 -16.63 -11.31 -5.47
N LYS A 74 -17.11 -11.80 -6.60
CA LYS A 74 -16.31 -12.47 -7.63
C LYS A 74 -15.84 -11.50 -8.69
N ILE A 75 -14.61 -10.99 -8.57
CA ILE A 75 -13.94 -10.15 -9.55
C ILE A 75 -12.66 -10.85 -10.00
N PRO A 76 -12.35 -10.90 -11.30
CA PRO A 76 -11.18 -11.60 -11.79
C PRO A 76 -9.89 -10.94 -11.28
N LEU A 77 -8.92 -11.76 -10.86
CA LEU A 77 -7.63 -11.32 -10.32
C LEU A 77 -6.92 -10.33 -11.29
N ARG A 78 -6.99 -10.58 -12.60
CA ARG A 78 -6.40 -9.67 -13.61
C ARG A 78 -6.92 -8.23 -13.51
N SER A 79 -8.21 -8.05 -13.22
CA SER A 79 -8.77 -6.70 -13.05
C SER A 79 -8.20 -6.01 -11.81
N LEU A 80 -8.07 -6.74 -10.72
CA LEU A 80 -7.54 -6.20 -9.46
C LEU A 80 -6.04 -5.86 -9.57
N THR A 81 -5.24 -6.75 -10.15
CA THR A 81 -3.80 -6.50 -10.40
C THR A 81 -3.57 -5.35 -11.37
N THR A 82 -4.50 -5.07 -12.29
CA THR A 82 -4.44 -3.88 -13.16
C THR A 82 -4.83 -2.60 -12.43
N VAL A 83 -5.79 -2.67 -11.50
CA VAL A 83 -6.23 -1.50 -10.72
C VAL A 83 -5.16 -1.04 -9.73
N VAL A 84 -4.35 -1.95 -9.17
CA VAL A 84 -3.29 -1.61 -8.19
C VAL A 84 -2.31 -0.56 -8.73
N PRO A 85 -1.62 -0.73 -9.86
CA PRO A 85 -0.71 0.32 -10.37
C PRO A 85 -1.44 1.59 -10.81
N ILE A 86 -2.68 1.48 -11.30
CA ILE A 86 -3.52 2.67 -11.59
C ILE A 86 -3.76 3.47 -10.30
N ALA A 87 -4.05 2.79 -9.20
CA ALA A 87 -4.27 3.42 -7.91
C ALA A 87 -2.98 4.06 -7.37
N GLN A 88 -1.82 3.41 -7.54
CA GLN A 88 -0.52 3.97 -7.22
C GLN A 88 -0.22 5.24 -8.03
N PHE A 89 -0.59 5.31 -9.31
CA PHE A 89 -0.49 6.53 -10.11
C PHE A 89 -1.28 7.67 -9.46
N PHE A 90 -2.52 7.44 -9.06
CA PHE A 90 -3.34 8.47 -8.42
C PHE A 90 -2.90 8.83 -6.99
N SER A 91 -2.15 7.96 -6.30
CA SER A 91 -1.60 8.28 -4.98
C SER A 91 -0.58 9.41 -4.99
N MET A 92 -0.01 9.75 -6.15
CA MET A 92 0.92 10.85 -6.29
C MET A 92 0.26 12.24 -6.17
N PHE A 93 -1.07 12.32 -6.21
CA PHE A 93 -1.81 13.60 -6.19
C PHE A 93 -2.36 13.97 -4.82
N LEU A 94 -2.57 12.97 -3.98
CA LEU A 94 -3.17 13.15 -2.68
C LEU A 94 -2.17 12.80 -1.57
N PRO A 95 -2.19 13.50 -0.45
CA PRO A 95 -1.30 13.21 0.67
C PRO A 95 -1.48 11.77 1.17
N GLY A 96 -0.37 11.14 1.51
CA GLY A 96 -0.34 9.75 1.95
C GLY A 96 -0.82 8.78 0.88
N SER A 97 -1.64 7.81 1.25
CA SER A 97 -2.21 6.80 0.33
C SER A 97 -3.68 7.06 -0.01
N ALA A 98 -4.23 8.25 0.28
CA ALA A 98 -5.64 8.55 0.02
C ALA A 98 -6.01 8.41 -1.46
N GLY A 99 -5.11 8.78 -2.37
CA GLY A 99 -5.30 8.61 -3.82
C GLY A 99 -5.42 7.16 -4.25
N ASP A 100 -4.61 6.27 -3.67
CA ASP A 100 -4.69 4.82 -3.89
C ASP A 100 -6.05 4.27 -3.42
N ASP A 101 -6.43 4.57 -2.18
CA ASP A 101 -7.67 4.08 -1.59
C ASP A 101 -8.91 4.56 -2.36
N LEU A 102 -8.99 5.87 -2.66
CA LEU A 102 -10.11 6.44 -3.41
C LEU A 102 -10.21 5.86 -4.82
N THR A 103 -9.09 5.67 -5.49
CA THR A 103 -9.08 5.07 -6.83
C THR A 103 -9.55 3.63 -6.78
N ARG A 104 -9.08 2.82 -5.84
CA ARG A 104 -9.55 1.44 -5.64
C ARG A 104 -11.05 1.42 -5.34
N MET A 105 -11.55 2.30 -4.46
CA MET A 105 -12.98 2.41 -4.14
C MET A 105 -13.79 2.79 -5.37
N LEU A 106 -13.33 3.73 -6.20
CA LEU A 106 -14.00 4.13 -7.44
C LEU A 106 -14.07 3.00 -8.48
N TYR A 107 -12.99 2.24 -8.63
CA TYR A 107 -12.98 1.11 -9.56
C TYR A 107 -13.86 -0.04 -9.07
N ILE A 108 -13.76 -0.39 -7.78
CA ILE A 108 -14.51 -1.50 -7.21
C ILE A 108 -16.01 -1.21 -7.16
N SER A 109 -16.43 0.04 -6.92
CA SER A 109 -17.83 0.42 -6.96
C SER A 109 -18.48 0.23 -8.35
N ARG A 110 -17.68 0.34 -9.41
CA ARG A 110 -18.11 0.08 -10.79
C ARG A 110 -18.13 -1.40 -11.15
N LEU A 111 -17.26 -2.20 -10.50
CA LEU A 111 -17.13 -3.64 -10.74
C LEU A 111 -18.13 -4.47 -9.91
N ALA A 112 -18.62 -3.91 -8.77
CA ALA A 112 -19.58 -4.55 -7.87
C ALA A 112 -20.77 -3.59 -7.56
N PRO A 113 -21.63 -3.24 -8.55
CA PRO A 113 -22.63 -2.20 -8.42
C PRO A 113 -23.69 -2.46 -7.34
N GLY A 114 -24.03 -3.71 -7.05
CA GLY A 114 -25.03 -4.07 -6.03
C GLY A 114 -24.48 -4.14 -4.61
N ARG A 115 -23.12 -4.10 -4.42
CA ARG A 115 -22.45 -4.38 -3.13
C ARG A 115 -21.32 -3.40 -2.85
N VAL A 116 -21.56 -2.11 -3.18
CA VAL A 116 -20.53 -1.06 -3.11
C VAL A 116 -19.94 -0.89 -1.71
N GLY A 117 -20.78 -0.90 -0.66
CA GLY A 117 -20.33 -0.73 0.74
C GLY A 117 -19.35 -1.82 1.16
N GLU A 118 -19.69 -3.09 0.90
CA GLU A 118 -18.85 -4.24 1.23
C GLU A 118 -17.54 -4.21 0.41
N ALA A 119 -17.64 -3.89 -0.87
CA ALA A 119 -16.48 -3.80 -1.75
C ALA A 119 -15.51 -2.69 -1.30
N CYS A 120 -16.02 -1.52 -0.91
CA CYS A 120 -15.20 -0.44 -0.34
C CYS A 120 -14.59 -0.82 1.02
N ALA A 121 -15.33 -1.55 1.85
CA ALA A 121 -14.80 -2.05 3.11
C ALA A 121 -13.57 -2.94 2.93
N THR A 122 -13.49 -3.73 1.83
CA THR A 122 -12.29 -4.55 1.55
C THR A 122 -11.05 -3.71 1.29
N VAL A 123 -11.18 -2.51 0.70
CA VAL A 123 -10.06 -1.58 0.48
C VAL A 123 -9.53 -1.08 1.82
N LEU A 124 -10.43 -0.67 2.72
CA LEU A 124 -10.05 -0.25 4.08
C LEU A 124 -9.41 -1.38 4.87
N LEU A 125 -9.98 -2.60 4.79
CA LEU A 125 -9.39 -3.78 5.43
C LEU A 125 -7.98 -4.07 4.91
N ASP A 126 -7.77 -4.03 3.59
CA ASP A 126 -6.44 -4.22 2.98
C ASP A 126 -5.43 -3.20 3.51
N ARG A 127 -5.85 -1.95 3.66
CA ARG A 127 -5.04 -0.89 4.23
C ARG A 127 -4.68 -1.16 5.70
N PHE A 128 -5.67 -1.51 6.53
CA PHE A 128 -5.42 -1.85 7.94
C PHE A 128 -4.46 -3.04 8.07
N ILE A 129 -4.63 -4.08 7.27
CA ILE A 129 -3.75 -5.23 7.26
C ILE A 129 -2.32 -4.83 6.81
N GLY A 130 -2.20 -3.95 5.81
CA GLY A 130 -0.91 -3.42 5.38
C GLY A 130 -0.18 -2.66 6.49
N LEU A 131 -0.85 -1.73 7.16
CA LEU A 131 -0.29 -0.98 8.30
C LEU A 131 0.07 -1.90 9.48
N THR A 132 -0.82 -2.82 9.82
CA THR A 132 -0.57 -3.84 10.84
C THR A 132 0.71 -4.62 10.53
N SER A 133 0.89 -5.06 9.29
CA SER A 133 2.05 -5.83 8.86
C SER A 133 3.36 -5.05 8.99
N VAL A 134 3.37 -3.76 8.67
CA VAL A 134 4.54 -2.90 8.87
C VAL A 134 4.92 -2.81 10.34
N LEU A 135 3.93 -2.57 11.22
CA LEU A 135 4.15 -2.44 12.67
C LEU A 135 4.60 -3.77 13.29
N VAL A 136 4.02 -4.89 12.86
CA VAL A 136 4.44 -6.23 13.28
C VAL A 136 5.88 -6.49 12.86
N LEU A 137 6.24 -6.20 11.61
CA LEU A 137 7.62 -6.38 11.13
C LEU A 137 8.60 -5.51 11.93
N ALA A 138 8.26 -4.24 12.19
CA ALA A 138 9.07 -3.35 12.99
C ALA A 138 9.24 -3.87 14.43
N LEU A 139 8.17 -4.39 15.06
CA LEU A 139 8.21 -4.94 16.40
C LEU A 139 9.24 -6.08 16.52
N PHE A 140 9.36 -6.92 15.49
CA PHE A 140 10.32 -8.02 15.48
C PHE A 140 11.74 -7.59 15.09
N CYS A 141 11.90 -6.62 14.18
CA CYS A 141 13.22 -6.26 13.65
C CYS A 141 13.91 -5.14 14.44
N VAL A 142 13.20 -4.17 15.01
CA VAL A 142 13.78 -3.04 15.74
C VAL A 142 14.62 -3.46 16.95
N PRO A 143 14.24 -4.46 17.77
CA PRO A 143 15.05 -4.87 18.92
C PRO A 143 16.47 -5.37 18.57
N TRP A 144 16.66 -5.91 17.36
CA TRP A 144 17.97 -6.44 16.93
C TRP A 144 19.05 -5.36 16.77
N GLN A 145 18.64 -4.11 16.55
CA GLN A 145 19.52 -2.96 16.39
C GLN A 145 19.30 -1.91 17.50
N TRP A 146 18.75 -2.35 18.65
CA TRP A 146 18.38 -1.44 19.73
C TRP A 146 19.55 -0.60 20.22
N SER A 147 20.73 -1.19 20.37
CA SER A 147 21.94 -0.50 20.81
C SER A 147 22.28 0.70 19.90
N LEU A 148 22.14 0.55 18.58
CA LEU A 148 22.40 1.62 17.62
C LEU A 148 21.27 2.67 17.61
N LEU A 149 20.02 2.24 17.66
CA LEU A 149 18.87 3.15 17.70
C LEU A 149 18.83 4.00 18.98
N SER A 150 19.32 3.47 20.08
CA SER A 150 19.39 4.19 21.37
C SER A 150 20.51 5.24 21.44
N THR A 151 21.44 5.26 20.50
CA THR A 151 22.56 6.22 20.46
C THR A 151 22.08 7.64 20.21
N SER A 152 21.03 7.83 19.38
CA SER A 152 20.44 9.13 19.11
C SER A 152 19.09 9.29 19.81
N ARG A 153 18.85 10.44 20.46
CA ARG A 153 17.58 10.74 21.11
C ARG A 153 16.40 10.69 20.13
N GLN A 154 16.61 11.06 18.88
CA GLN A 154 15.56 11.07 17.85
C GLN A 154 15.19 9.63 17.44
N THR A 155 16.17 8.80 17.09
CA THR A 155 15.95 7.40 16.70
C THR A 155 15.36 6.58 17.83
N TYR A 156 15.79 6.84 19.08
CA TYR A 156 15.24 6.21 20.29
C TYR A 156 13.72 6.43 20.40
N TRP A 157 13.25 7.67 20.40
CA TRP A 157 11.82 7.97 20.55
C TRP A 157 10.98 7.45 19.37
N ILE A 158 11.50 7.53 18.15
CA ILE A 158 10.83 6.96 16.98
C ILE A 158 10.68 5.43 17.16
N ALA A 159 11.75 4.74 17.56
CA ALA A 159 11.72 3.31 17.80
C ALA A 159 10.73 2.93 18.92
N VAL A 160 10.73 3.65 20.04
CA VAL A 160 9.80 3.41 21.15
C VAL A 160 8.34 3.55 20.72
N VAL A 161 8.00 4.62 20.01
CA VAL A 161 6.63 4.85 19.51
C VAL A 161 6.19 3.73 18.57
N ILE A 162 7.06 3.33 17.65
CA ILE A 162 6.76 2.23 16.70
C ILE A 162 6.61 0.89 17.44
N LEU A 163 7.47 0.60 18.43
CA LEU A 163 7.38 -0.62 19.23
C LEU A 163 6.08 -0.66 20.04
N LEU A 164 5.69 0.45 20.66
CA LEU A 164 4.42 0.53 21.40
C LEU A 164 3.22 0.34 20.46
N ALA A 165 3.23 0.97 19.28
CA ALA A 165 2.20 0.78 18.26
C ALA A 165 2.15 -0.67 17.77
N GLY A 166 3.29 -1.28 17.50
CA GLY A 166 3.40 -2.69 17.11
C GLY A 166 2.89 -3.66 18.19
N ALA A 167 3.28 -3.42 19.46
CA ALA A 167 2.79 -4.20 20.58
C ALA A 167 1.28 -4.09 20.75
N PHE A 168 0.72 -2.88 20.64
CA PHE A 168 -0.72 -2.65 20.66
C PHE A 168 -1.46 -3.44 19.56
N VAL A 169 -0.92 -3.41 18.34
CA VAL A 169 -1.47 -4.16 17.20
C VAL A 169 -1.37 -5.67 17.42
N CYS A 170 -0.23 -6.17 17.95
CA CYS A 170 -0.07 -7.60 18.25
C CYS A 170 -1.05 -8.08 19.33
N VAL A 171 -1.25 -7.29 20.38
CA VAL A 171 -2.24 -7.59 21.44
C VAL A 171 -3.66 -7.63 20.84
N GLY A 172 -4.02 -6.63 20.01
CA GLY A 172 -5.30 -6.62 19.30
C GLY A 172 -5.48 -7.82 18.38
N GLY A 173 -4.44 -8.20 17.63
CA GLY A 173 -4.41 -9.40 16.80
C GLY A 173 -4.54 -10.69 17.61
N ALA A 174 -3.82 -10.82 18.73
CA ALA A 174 -3.94 -11.96 19.64
C ALA A 174 -5.37 -12.10 20.18
N ILE A 175 -5.98 -11.00 20.62
CA ILE A 175 -7.39 -10.98 21.05
C ILE A 175 -8.32 -11.42 19.90
N PHE A 176 -8.06 -10.99 18.67
CA PHE A 176 -8.85 -11.40 17.50
C PHE A 176 -8.72 -12.89 17.21
N PHE A 177 -7.50 -13.45 17.20
CA PHE A 177 -7.25 -14.84 16.83
C PHE A 177 -7.59 -15.83 17.96
N LEU A 178 -7.27 -15.48 19.20
CA LEU A 178 -7.49 -16.33 20.39
C LEU A 178 -8.89 -16.13 20.97
N GLY A 179 -9.45 -14.92 20.82
CA GLY A 179 -10.80 -14.60 21.28
C GLY A 179 -11.86 -15.38 20.50
N GLY A 180 -12.76 -16.06 21.22
CA GLY A 180 -13.91 -16.73 20.64
C GLY A 180 -15.10 -15.79 20.41
N HIS A 181 -16.30 -16.38 20.17
CA HIS A 181 -17.58 -15.65 20.06
C HIS A 181 -17.88 -14.62 21.19
N PRO A 182 -17.39 -14.78 22.45
CA PRO A 182 -17.62 -13.77 23.50
C PRO A 182 -16.93 -12.43 23.22
N THR A 183 -15.75 -12.41 22.60
CA THR A 183 -15.06 -11.14 22.26
C THR A 183 -15.79 -10.35 21.20
N HIS A 184 -16.43 -11.03 20.23
CA HIS A 184 -17.31 -10.40 19.25
C HIS A 184 -18.50 -9.68 19.91
N ARG A 185 -19.19 -10.35 20.84
CA ARG A 185 -20.33 -9.76 21.58
C ARG A 185 -19.91 -8.58 22.46
N TRP A 186 -18.76 -8.67 23.11
CA TRP A 186 -18.21 -7.61 23.95
C TRP A 186 -17.82 -6.38 23.10
N PHE A 187 -17.11 -6.59 21.98
CA PHE A 187 -16.69 -5.53 21.06
C PHE A 187 -17.90 -4.78 20.47
N VAL A 188 -18.90 -5.51 19.97
CA VAL A 188 -20.14 -4.94 19.42
C VAL A 188 -20.94 -4.18 20.47
N LYS A 189 -21.00 -4.69 21.74
CA LYS A 189 -21.68 -3.98 22.85
C LYS A 189 -20.96 -2.69 23.26
N ARG A 190 -19.63 -2.63 23.12
CA ARG A 190 -18.84 -1.47 23.52
C ARG A 190 -18.78 -0.38 22.47
N LEU A 191 -19.06 -0.68 21.20
CA LEU A 191 -19.29 0.33 20.17
C LEU A 191 -20.54 1.14 20.55
N ARG A 192 -20.31 2.31 21.16
CA ARG A 192 -21.35 3.26 21.63
C ARG A 192 -22.02 4.02 20.48
N PHE A 193 -22.47 3.33 19.44
CA PHE A 193 -23.35 3.93 18.44
C PHE A 193 -24.80 3.80 18.89
N ARG A 194 -25.62 4.82 18.62
CA ARG A 194 -27.05 4.79 18.92
C ARG A 194 -27.70 3.55 18.32
N PRO A 195 -28.62 2.87 19.04
CA PRO A 195 -29.39 1.75 18.48
C PRO A 195 -30.13 2.21 17.21
N GLY A 196 -30.01 1.43 16.12
CA GLY A 196 -30.62 1.76 14.83
C GLY A 196 -29.70 2.41 13.78
N HIS A 197 -28.40 2.63 14.05
CA HIS A 197 -27.47 3.08 13.05
C HIS A 197 -26.95 1.91 12.21
N SER A 198 -27.20 1.95 10.89
CA SER A 198 -26.77 0.93 9.91
C SER A 198 -25.25 0.63 9.93
N LEU A 199 -24.42 1.58 10.35
CA LEU A 199 -22.96 1.43 10.46
C LEU A 199 -22.52 0.43 11.53
N ARG A 200 -23.24 0.37 12.68
CA ARG A 200 -22.92 -0.60 13.75
C ARG A 200 -23.14 -2.03 13.29
N ASP A 201 -24.26 -2.25 12.64
CA ASP A 201 -24.64 -3.59 12.17
C ASP A 201 -23.72 -4.05 11.04
N GLU A 202 -23.29 -3.12 10.18
CA GLU A 202 -22.33 -3.36 9.12
C GLU A 202 -20.95 -3.73 9.69
N VAL A 203 -20.41 -2.96 10.64
CA VAL A 203 -19.13 -3.26 11.31
C VAL A 203 -19.20 -4.60 12.06
N ALA A 204 -20.32 -4.88 12.74
CA ALA A 204 -20.53 -6.15 13.42
C ALA A 204 -20.58 -7.34 12.46
N ARG A 205 -21.20 -7.17 11.30
CA ARG A 205 -21.26 -8.16 10.24
C ARG A 205 -19.88 -8.43 9.65
N ILE A 206 -19.14 -7.38 9.30
CA ILE A 206 -17.77 -7.49 8.78
C ILE A 206 -16.88 -8.22 9.78
N TRP A 207 -16.93 -7.83 11.06
CA TRP A 207 -16.17 -8.50 12.12
C TRP A 207 -16.53 -9.98 12.25
N GLY A 208 -17.81 -10.31 12.19
CA GLY A 208 -18.28 -11.70 12.22
C GLY A 208 -17.74 -12.52 11.04
N LEU A 209 -17.76 -11.95 9.82
CA LEU A 209 -17.20 -12.59 8.62
C LEU A 209 -15.70 -12.84 8.75
N LEU A 210 -14.95 -11.88 9.30
CA LEU A 210 -13.51 -12.05 9.54
C LEU A 210 -13.23 -13.13 10.59
N CYS A 211 -13.98 -13.16 11.67
CA CYS A 211 -13.85 -14.18 12.73
C CYS A 211 -14.15 -15.60 12.21
N ASN A 212 -15.09 -15.72 11.30
CA ASN A 212 -15.43 -17.02 10.69
C ASN A 212 -14.41 -17.48 9.64
N ASN A 213 -13.61 -16.55 9.11
CA ASN A 213 -12.60 -16.81 8.07
C ASN A 213 -11.16 -16.57 8.56
N LYS A 214 -10.85 -16.91 9.82
CA LYS A 214 -9.53 -16.63 10.45
C LYS A 214 -8.34 -17.13 9.62
N MET A 215 -8.45 -18.31 9.01
CA MET A 215 -7.38 -18.87 8.18
C MET A 215 -7.12 -18.02 6.93
N LEU A 216 -8.17 -17.50 6.30
CA LEU A 216 -8.03 -16.58 5.18
C LEU A 216 -7.42 -15.25 5.62
N VAL A 217 -7.85 -14.71 6.75
CA VAL A 217 -7.27 -13.49 7.35
C VAL A 217 -5.78 -13.70 7.65
N ALA A 218 -5.41 -14.83 8.26
CA ALA A 218 -4.00 -15.17 8.51
C ALA A 218 -3.18 -15.23 7.21
N THR A 219 -3.73 -15.85 6.16
CA THR A 219 -3.08 -15.92 4.84
C THR A 219 -2.87 -14.54 4.22
N VAL A 220 -3.85 -13.64 4.35
CA VAL A 220 -3.76 -12.25 3.85
C VAL A 220 -2.73 -11.44 4.65
N ILE A 221 -2.67 -11.61 5.99
CA ILE A 221 -1.66 -10.98 6.85
C ILE A 221 -0.26 -11.50 6.49
N SER A 222 -0.08 -12.81 6.29
CA SER A 222 1.21 -13.37 5.88
C SER A 222 1.68 -12.83 4.53
N ALA A 223 0.77 -12.69 3.56
CA ALA A 223 1.09 -12.08 2.28
C ALA A 223 1.44 -10.59 2.42
N ALA A 224 0.80 -9.87 3.33
CA ALA A 224 1.16 -8.50 3.64
C ALA A 224 2.55 -8.39 4.27
N LEU A 225 2.90 -9.27 5.22
CA LEU A 225 4.24 -9.35 5.80
C LEU A 225 5.31 -9.64 4.74
N ILE A 226 5.06 -10.58 3.83
CA ILE A 226 5.94 -10.86 2.69
C ILE A 226 6.12 -9.61 1.84
N THR A 227 5.05 -8.86 1.55
CA THR A 227 5.14 -7.60 0.80
C THR A 227 6.05 -6.60 1.50
N GLN A 228 5.98 -6.46 2.82
CA GLN A 228 6.86 -5.55 3.58
C GLN A 228 8.32 -6.00 3.57
N LEU A 229 8.57 -7.30 3.69
CA LEU A 229 9.93 -7.85 3.54
C LEU A 229 10.50 -7.56 2.15
N VAL A 230 9.69 -7.75 1.10
CA VAL A 230 10.10 -7.41 -0.27
C VAL A 230 10.41 -5.91 -0.40
N HIS A 231 9.63 -5.02 0.20
CA HIS A 231 9.95 -3.59 0.22
C HIS A 231 11.28 -3.30 0.94
N CYS A 232 11.59 -3.99 2.05
CA CYS A 232 12.90 -3.86 2.70
C CYS A 232 14.04 -4.25 1.75
N VAL A 233 13.87 -5.33 0.98
CA VAL A 233 14.86 -5.76 -0.02
C VAL A 233 14.98 -4.74 -1.16
N ILE A 234 13.87 -4.14 -1.62
CA ILE A 234 13.89 -3.09 -2.64
C ILE A 234 14.70 -1.87 -2.15
N PHE A 235 14.50 -1.43 -0.90
CA PHE A 235 15.25 -0.34 -0.31
C PHE A 235 16.73 -0.68 -0.17
N TYR A 236 17.06 -1.90 0.26
CA TYR A 236 18.43 -2.42 0.31
C TYR A 236 19.09 -2.40 -1.06
N LEU A 237 18.42 -2.91 -2.10
CA LEU A 237 18.94 -2.90 -3.47
C LEU A 237 19.15 -1.48 -4.01
N ALA A 238 18.28 -0.54 -3.64
CA ALA A 238 18.47 0.88 -3.96
C ALA A 238 19.73 1.44 -3.27
N GLY A 239 20.01 1.07 -2.03
CA GLY A 239 21.25 1.44 -1.34
C GLY A 239 22.49 0.83 -2.00
N VAL A 240 22.45 -0.46 -2.30
CA VAL A 240 23.53 -1.15 -3.00
C VAL A 240 23.81 -0.52 -4.36
N SER A 241 22.77 -0.06 -5.08
CA SER A 241 22.93 0.57 -6.39
C SER A 241 23.75 1.86 -6.36
N VAL A 242 23.75 2.58 -5.24
CA VAL A 242 24.52 3.81 -5.03
C VAL A 242 25.83 3.59 -4.25
N GLY A 243 26.24 2.31 -4.08
CA GLY A 243 27.52 1.97 -3.45
C GLY A 243 27.48 1.85 -1.93
N ILE A 244 26.30 1.71 -1.31
CA ILE A 244 26.22 1.44 0.14
C ILE A 244 26.55 -0.01 0.41
N GLU A 245 27.70 -0.27 1.01
CA GLU A 245 28.13 -1.59 1.47
C GLU A 245 27.67 -1.81 2.91
N SER A 246 26.46 -2.34 3.08
CA SER A 246 25.92 -2.70 4.39
C SER A 246 25.16 -4.03 4.33
N PRO A 247 25.12 -4.82 5.41
CA PRO A 247 24.29 -6.02 5.44
C PRO A 247 22.80 -5.68 5.35
N LEU A 248 21.96 -6.67 5.04
CA LEU A 248 20.51 -6.51 4.91
C LEU A 248 19.80 -6.19 6.25
N LEU A 249 20.35 -6.65 7.37
CA LEU A 249 19.70 -6.56 8.69
C LEU A 249 19.35 -5.12 9.11
N PRO A 250 20.24 -4.11 8.99
CA PRO A 250 19.86 -2.70 9.22
C PRO A 250 18.63 -2.26 8.44
N TRP A 251 18.53 -2.65 7.16
CA TRP A 251 17.40 -2.28 6.30
C TRP A 251 16.07 -2.90 6.76
N LEU A 252 16.12 -4.15 7.26
CA LEU A 252 14.95 -4.78 7.87
C LEU A 252 14.49 -4.05 9.14
N THR A 253 15.39 -3.32 9.80
CA THR A 253 15.10 -2.58 11.04
C THR A 253 14.46 -1.22 10.76
N PHE A 254 15.05 -0.39 9.90
CA PHE A 254 14.58 0.97 9.74
C PHE A 254 13.58 1.16 8.59
N VAL A 255 13.62 0.33 7.54
CA VAL A 255 12.69 0.47 6.40
C VAL A 255 11.22 0.33 6.83
N PRO A 256 10.82 -0.60 7.72
CA PRO A 256 9.45 -0.62 8.22
C PRO A 256 9.05 0.69 8.91
N ILE A 257 9.97 1.35 9.61
CA ILE A 257 9.73 2.66 10.23
C ILE A 257 9.48 3.73 9.15
N VAL A 258 10.30 3.74 8.10
CA VAL A 258 10.12 4.65 6.95
C VAL A 258 8.79 4.40 6.26
N LEU A 259 8.42 3.13 6.04
CA LEU A 259 7.14 2.76 5.41
C LEU A 259 5.94 3.16 6.29
N ALA A 260 6.02 2.97 7.60
CA ALA A 260 4.97 3.41 8.53
C ALA A 260 4.79 4.93 8.50
N ALA A 261 5.88 5.69 8.48
CA ALA A 261 5.86 7.15 8.38
C ALA A 261 5.27 7.63 7.04
N ASN A 262 5.61 6.97 5.93
CA ASN A 262 5.08 7.28 4.59
C ASN A 262 3.57 6.98 4.45
N ALA A 263 3.03 6.08 5.27
CA ALA A 263 1.60 5.78 5.29
C ALA A 263 0.75 6.89 5.92
N LEU A 264 1.37 7.77 6.72
CA LEU A 264 0.70 8.94 7.31
C LEU A 264 0.40 9.99 6.22
N PRO A 265 -0.78 10.62 6.24
CA PRO A 265 -1.18 11.60 5.22
C PRO A 265 -0.52 12.98 5.47
N ILE A 266 0.79 13.02 5.69
CA ILE A 266 1.54 14.24 6.00
C ILE A 266 2.21 14.80 4.75
N THR A 267 2.72 13.93 3.87
CA THR A 267 3.46 14.34 2.67
C THR A 267 2.91 13.67 1.41
N ILE A 268 3.18 14.28 0.25
CA ILE A 268 2.82 13.72 -1.06
C ILE A 268 3.94 12.77 -1.48
N ALA A 269 3.60 11.53 -1.80
CA ALA A 269 4.53 10.46 -2.23
C ALA A 269 5.69 10.19 -1.24
N GLY A 270 5.55 10.59 0.03
CA GLY A 270 6.61 10.43 1.05
C GLY A 270 7.81 11.37 0.88
N ILE A 271 7.73 12.35 -0.03
CA ILE A 271 8.84 13.31 -0.28
C ILE A 271 9.07 14.17 0.96
N GLY A 272 10.31 14.28 1.38
CA GLY A 272 10.77 14.99 2.59
C GLY A 272 10.91 14.06 3.79
N ILE A 273 9.87 13.35 4.20
CA ILE A 273 9.93 12.44 5.35
C ILE A 273 10.83 11.23 5.05
N ARG A 274 10.70 10.63 3.87
CA ARG A 274 11.52 9.49 3.48
C ARG A 274 13.01 9.87 3.43
N GLU A 275 13.34 10.99 2.78
CA GLU A 275 14.72 11.51 2.69
C GLU A 275 15.30 11.75 4.09
N TYR A 276 14.55 12.44 4.94
CA TYR A 276 14.98 12.73 6.31
C TYR A 276 15.24 11.45 7.11
N LEU A 277 14.31 10.50 7.07
CA LEU A 277 14.45 9.24 7.81
C LEU A 277 15.59 8.38 7.26
N LEU A 278 15.80 8.33 5.94
CA LEU A 278 16.93 7.61 5.35
C LEU A 278 18.26 8.24 5.77
N VAL A 279 18.40 9.56 5.73
CA VAL A 279 19.61 10.25 6.22
C VAL A 279 19.85 9.97 7.70
N LEU A 280 18.78 10.05 8.51
CA LEU A 280 18.88 9.81 9.95
C LEU A 280 19.30 8.37 10.26
N PHE A 281 18.62 7.38 9.68
CA PHE A 281 18.86 5.98 10.03
C PHE A 281 20.14 5.43 9.39
N LEU A 282 20.42 5.74 8.12
CA LEU A 282 21.67 5.31 7.46
C LEU A 282 22.89 5.98 8.14
N GLY A 283 22.77 7.25 8.52
CA GLY A 283 23.84 7.94 9.25
C GLY A 283 24.12 7.31 10.62
N VAL A 284 23.08 6.94 11.39
CA VAL A 284 23.21 6.37 12.74
C VAL A 284 23.60 4.90 12.70
N ILE A 285 23.01 4.10 11.79
CA ILE A 285 23.14 2.64 11.81
C ILE A 285 24.31 2.15 10.95
N THR A 286 24.52 2.77 9.80
CA THR A 286 25.53 2.31 8.82
C THR A 286 26.69 3.30 8.63
N HIS A 287 26.68 4.44 9.33
CA HIS A 287 27.67 5.50 9.23
C HIS A 287 27.89 6.01 7.79
N VAL A 288 26.87 5.85 6.94
CA VAL A 288 26.86 6.31 5.55
C VAL A 288 26.60 7.82 5.52
N ASP A 289 27.30 8.51 4.65
CA ASP A 289 27.15 9.93 4.51
C ASP A 289 25.74 10.31 3.96
N GLY A 290 25.30 11.56 4.23
CA GLY A 290 23.98 12.04 3.83
C GLY A 290 23.79 12.05 2.30
N ALA A 291 24.84 12.17 1.51
CA ALA A 291 24.75 12.19 0.03
C ALA A 291 24.27 10.84 -0.51
N HIS A 292 24.86 9.72 -0.04
CA HIS A 292 24.45 8.37 -0.45
C HIS A 292 23.03 8.04 0.06
N ALA A 293 22.66 8.50 1.28
CA ALA A 293 21.31 8.31 1.80
C ALA A 293 20.26 9.04 0.93
N VAL A 294 20.55 10.27 0.52
CA VAL A 294 19.68 11.04 -0.40
C VAL A 294 19.64 10.40 -1.78
N ALA A 295 20.79 9.96 -2.32
CA ALA A 295 20.86 9.25 -3.61
C ALA A 295 20.00 7.96 -3.58
N THR A 296 20.05 7.19 -2.49
CA THR A 296 19.17 6.03 -2.28
C THR A 296 17.70 6.41 -2.38
N SER A 297 17.28 7.51 -1.75
CA SER A 297 15.90 7.99 -1.82
C SER A 297 15.50 8.34 -3.26
N PHE A 298 16.39 8.94 -4.04
CA PHE A 298 16.11 9.26 -5.44
C PHE A 298 15.99 8.00 -6.32
N VAL A 299 16.80 6.98 -6.08
CA VAL A 299 16.63 5.67 -6.75
C VAL A 299 15.26 5.08 -6.43
N ILE A 300 14.86 5.07 -5.16
CA ILE A 300 13.52 4.59 -4.76
C ILE A 300 12.42 5.42 -5.41
N LEU A 301 12.55 6.75 -5.45
CA LEU A 301 11.63 7.64 -6.13
C LEU A 301 11.52 7.32 -7.62
N SER A 302 12.65 7.03 -8.29
CA SER A 302 12.67 6.63 -9.69
C SER A 302 11.90 5.34 -9.93
N LEU A 303 12.04 4.33 -9.05
CA LEU A 303 11.27 3.09 -9.12
C LEU A 303 9.76 3.36 -8.95
N ILE A 304 9.39 4.20 -7.97
CA ILE A 304 7.99 4.63 -7.77
C ILE A 304 7.45 5.29 -9.03
N LEU A 305 8.21 6.23 -9.62
CA LEU A 305 7.82 6.94 -10.83
C LEU A 305 7.61 5.98 -12.01
N MET A 306 8.48 5.01 -12.22
CA MET A 306 8.34 4.00 -13.27
C MET A 306 7.03 3.21 -13.12
N ILE A 307 6.68 2.79 -11.92
CA ILE A 307 5.42 2.08 -11.65
C ILE A 307 4.20 3.02 -11.82
N CYS A 308 4.32 4.27 -11.39
CA CYS A 308 3.26 5.25 -11.58
C CYS A 308 3.03 5.57 -13.07
N LEU A 309 4.09 5.69 -13.87
CA LEU A 309 3.98 5.85 -15.33
C LEU A 309 3.28 4.66 -15.98
N LEU A 310 3.63 3.43 -15.57
CA LEU A 310 2.91 2.23 -16.00
C LEU A 310 1.44 2.29 -15.59
N GLY A 311 1.14 2.69 -14.36
CA GLY A 311 -0.22 2.87 -13.86
C GLY A 311 -1.01 3.90 -14.67
N GLY A 312 -0.39 5.04 -15.02
CA GLY A 312 -0.97 6.06 -15.90
C GLY A 312 -1.25 5.54 -17.31
N LEU A 313 -0.31 4.77 -17.88
CA LEU A 313 -0.49 4.10 -19.16
C LEU A 313 -1.66 3.10 -19.10
N LEU A 314 -1.69 2.24 -18.09
CA LEU A 314 -2.80 1.32 -17.89
C LEU A 314 -4.14 2.04 -17.70
N TYR A 315 -4.17 3.18 -16.99
CA TYR A 315 -5.36 4.00 -16.83
C TYR A 315 -5.97 4.47 -18.15
N ILE A 316 -5.14 4.83 -19.13
CA ILE A 316 -5.60 5.27 -20.46
C ILE A 316 -6.33 4.12 -21.19
N PHE A 317 -5.79 2.93 -21.14
CA PHE A 317 -6.29 1.78 -21.91
C PHE A 317 -7.30 0.92 -21.15
N TYR A 318 -7.25 0.88 -19.82
CA TYR A 318 -8.10 0.03 -19.01
C TYR A 318 -9.53 0.58 -18.91
N ARG A 319 -10.49 -0.22 -19.39
CA ARG A 319 -11.93 0.02 -19.24
C ARG A 319 -12.53 -1.12 -18.45
N PRO A 320 -12.99 -0.90 -17.21
CA PRO A 320 -13.68 -1.92 -16.46
C PRO A 320 -14.96 -2.32 -17.22
N LYS A 321 -15.09 -3.59 -17.58
CA LYS A 321 -16.32 -4.11 -18.15
C LYS A 321 -17.37 -4.15 -17.04
N ARG A 322 -18.43 -3.37 -17.17
CA ARG A 322 -19.61 -3.43 -16.31
C ARG A 322 -20.24 -4.82 -16.53
N LYS A 323 -20.24 -5.70 -15.53
CA LYS A 323 -21.07 -6.91 -15.56
C LYS A 323 -22.51 -6.42 -15.49
N LEU A 324 -23.20 -6.38 -16.61
CA LEU A 324 -24.66 -6.32 -16.64
C LEU A 324 -25.13 -7.63 -16.00
N GLU A 325 -25.89 -7.56 -14.92
CA GLU A 325 -26.70 -8.67 -14.41
C GLU A 325 -27.72 -9.03 -15.50
N SER A 326 -27.36 -9.99 -16.34
CA SER A 326 -28.26 -10.62 -17.29
C SER A 326 -28.49 -12.03 -16.79
N SER A 327 -29.46 -12.19 -15.88
CA SER A 327 -30.15 -13.48 -15.64
C SER A 327 -31.22 -13.35 -14.55
N ALA A 328 -32.15 -12.41 -14.71
CA ALA A 328 -33.33 -12.38 -13.83
C ALA A 328 -34.65 -12.16 -14.60
N ASP A 329 -34.68 -12.40 -15.93
CA ASP A 329 -35.91 -12.23 -16.72
C ASP A 329 -36.16 -13.37 -17.73
N SER A 330 -35.78 -14.59 -17.40
CA SER A 330 -36.12 -15.73 -18.29
C SER A 330 -37.02 -16.79 -17.67
N ASP A 331 -37.56 -16.60 -16.46
CA ASP A 331 -38.53 -17.52 -15.86
C ASP A 331 -39.79 -16.79 -15.42
N ALA A 332 -40.50 -16.20 -16.39
CA ALA A 332 -41.95 -15.94 -16.27
C ALA A 332 -42.66 -17.10 -16.95
N PRO A 333 -43.36 -17.98 -16.21
CA PRO A 333 -44.20 -19.00 -16.86
C PRO A 333 -45.42 -18.34 -17.54
N ALA A 334 -45.70 -18.78 -18.77
CA ALA A 334 -46.85 -18.46 -19.58
C ALA A 334 -48.14 -19.02 -18.99
#